data_01f49cb326b52a0d7bff61d34b12e330
#
_entry.id   01f49cb326b52a0d7bff61d34b12e330
#
_cell.length_a   1.000
_cell.length_b   1.000
_cell.length_c   1.000
_cell.angle_alpha   90.00
_cell.angle_beta   90.00
_cell.angle_gamma   90.00
#
_symmetry.space_group_name_H-M   'P 1'
#
loop_
_entity.id
_entity.type
_entity.pdbx_description
1 polymer ?
#
loop_
_entity_poly.entity_id
_entity_poly.type
_entity_poly.pdbx_seq_one_letter_code
_entity_poly.pdbx_strand_id
1 'polypeptide(L)'
;MRQITHLVVHCTATPKNTTIASIRRHWKEGLGWKSVGYHKIIEANGNIMTLATDDKTTNGVAGHNATSLHVSYIGGKDTDDRTIQQRQAIAGVLLSWLQKYPKARICGHRDFPGVNKACPQFNAEKEYGYLYLTVNDTQEG
;
A
#
# COMPACT_ATOMS: atom_id res chain seq x y z
N MET A 1 -6.86 -18.51 7.09
CA MET A 1 -5.75 -17.75 6.51
C MET A 1 -6.13 -17.17 5.16
N ARG A 2 -5.93 -15.87 4.96
CA ARG A 2 -6.25 -15.27 3.65
C ARG A 2 -5.21 -15.68 2.62
N GLN A 3 -5.65 -15.89 1.40
CA GLN A 3 -4.75 -16.12 0.26
C GLN A 3 -4.41 -14.75 -0.36
N ILE A 4 -3.14 -14.37 -0.31
CA ILE A 4 -2.70 -13.06 -0.79
C ILE A 4 -2.07 -13.19 -2.17
N THR A 5 -2.67 -12.54 -3.15
CA THR A 5 -2.19 -12.53 -4.54
C THR A 5 -1.60 -11.20 -4.96
N HIS A 6 -1.95 -10.11 -4.27
CA HIS A 6 -1.50 -8.77 -4.63
C HIS A 6 -1.05 -7.97 -3.42
N LEU A 7 0.05 -7.25 -3.59
CA LEU A 7 0.57 -6.25 -2.66
C LEU A 7 0.37 -4.90 -3.33
N VAL A 8 -0.57 -4.11 -2.83
CA VAL A 8 -1.03 -2.91 -3.53
C VAL A 8 -0.49 -1.66 -2.87
N VAL A 9 0.18 -0.83 -3.66
CA VAL A 9 0.71 0.46 -3.21
C VAL A 9 -0.27 1.56 -3.55
N HIS A 10 -0.53 2.43 -2.58
CA HIS A 10 -1.46 3.55 -2.70
C HIS A 10 -0.79 4.86 -2.31
N CYS A 11 -1.43 5.96 -2.65
CA CYS A 11 -1.24 7.26 -2.02
C CYS A 11 -2.56 7.66 -1.38
N THR A 12 -2.51 8.53 -0.37
CA THR A 12 -3.74 9.02 0.25
C THR A 12 -4.43 10.08 -0.61
N ALA A 13 -3.73 10.59 -1.63
CA ALA A 13 -4.20 11.67 -2.52
C ALA A 13 -4.55 12.95 -1.72
N THR A 14 -3.76 13.23 -0.70
CA THR A 14 -3.92 14.36 0.22
C THR A 14 -2.62 15.16 0.28
N PRO A 15 -2.67 16.38 0.86
CA PRO A 15 -1.43 17.06 1.21
C PRO A 15 -0.55 16.19 2.14
N LYS A 16 0.76 16.37 2.03
CA LYS A 16 1.72 15.53 2.73
C LYS A 16 1.67 15.66 4.25
N ASN A 17 1.19 16.79 4.75
CA ASN A 17 1.07 17.02 6.19
C ASN A 17 -0.27 16.53 6.78
N THR A 18 -1.07 15.84 5.99
CA THR A 18 -2.35 15.29 6.45
C THR A 18 -2.10 14.26 7.54
N THR A 19 -2.91 14.29 8.60
CA THR A 19 -2.73 13.38 9.73
C THR A 19 -3.45 12.05 9.50
N ILE A 20 -2.93 11.00 10.11
CA ILE A 20 -3.58 9.68 10.09
C ILE A 20 -4.97 9.78 10.71
N ALA A 21 -5.12 10.55 11.79
CA ALA A 21 -6.40 10.73 12.46
C ALA A 21 -7.45 11.31 11.51
N SER A 22 -7.09 12.32 10.70
CA SER A 22 -8.04 12.92 9.75
C SER A 22 -8.40 11.96 8.62
N ILE A 23 -7.45 11.13 8.16
CA ILE A 23 -7.70 10.12 7.15
C ILE A 23 -8.67 9.06 7.68
N ARG A 24 -8.46 8.59 8.90
CA ARG A 24 -9.35 7.61 9.54
C ARG A 24 -10.74 8.18 9.76
N ARG A 25 -10.84 9.44 10.13
CA ARG A 25 -12.12 10.13 10.28
C ARG A 25 -12.87 10.21 8.96
N HIS A 26 -12.16 10.50 7.87
CA HIS A 26 -12.76 10.53 6.53
C HIS A 26 -13.33 9.16 6.14
N TRP A 27 -12.62 8.08 6.40
CA TRP A 27 -13.13 6.74 6.12
C TRP A 27 -14.40 6.45 6.91
N LYS A 28 -14.40 6.78 8.20
CA LYS A 28 -15.53 6.46 9.10
C LYS A 28 -16.70 7.39 8.89
N GLU A 29 -16.47 8.69 8.91
CA GLU A 29 -17.55 9.70 8.87
C GLU A 29 -17.88 10.13 7.44
N GLY A 30 -16.88 10.28 6.59
CA GLY A 30 -17.08 10.71 5.20
C GLY A 30 -17.59 9.61 4.30
N LEU A 31 -17.03 8.40 4.42
CA LEU A 31 -17.38 7.26 3.56
C LEU A 31 -18.26 6.22 4.25
N GLY A 32 -18.43 6.30 5.56
CA GLY A 32 -19.23 5.35 6.31
C GLY A 32 -18.63 3.96 6.43
N TRP A 33 -17.31 3.84 6.25
CA TRP A 33 -16.64 2.55 6.30
C TRP A 33 -16.54 2.02 7.73
N LYS A 34 -16.71 0.71 7.88
CA LYS A 34 -16.56 0.01 9.16
C LYS A 34 -15.14 -0.49 9.39
N SER A 35 -14.32 -0.54 8.36
CA SER A 35 -12.91 -0.94 8.46
C SER A 35 -12.02 0.07 7.74
N VAL A 36 -10.72 0.01 8.05
CA VAL A 36 -9.73 0.94 7.49
C VAL A 36 -9.46 0.68 6.01
N GLY A 37 -8.87 1.67 5.33
CA GLY A 37 -8.56 1.57 3.91
C GLY A 37 -7.29 0.78 3.62
N TYR A 38 -6.30 0.83 4.51
CA TYR A 38 -5.00 0.22 4.29
C TYR A 38 -4.55 -0.57 5.51
N HIS A 39 -3.69 -1.57 5.30
CA HIS A 39 -3.03 -2.30 6.39
C HIS A 39 -1.94 -1.45 7.03
N LYS A 40 -1.19 -0.73 6.21
CA LYS A 40 -0.11 0.14 6.67
C LYS A 40 -0.18 1.49 5.98
N ILE A 41 0.13 2.54 6.74
CA ILE A 41 0.18 3.91 6.23
C ILE A 41 1.50 4.54 6.66
N ILE A 42 2.12 5.32 5.77
CA ILE A 42 3.47 5.82 5.95
C ILE A 42 3.46 7.34 5.94
N GLU A 43 3.89 7.94 7.03
CA GLU A 43 4.01 9.39 7.17
C GLU A 43 5.22 9.94 6.40
N ALA A 44 5.26 11.25 6.21
CA ALA A 44 6.31 11.92 5.44
C ALA A 44 7.73 11.59 5.94
N ASN A 45 7.91 11.40 7.24
CA ASN A 45 9.20 11.06 7.83
C ASN A 45 9.56 9.58 7.71
N GLY A 46 8.73 8.78 7.07
CA GLY A 46 8.94 7.34 6.91
C GLY A 46 8.35 6.50 8.03
N ASN A 47 7.71 7.12 9.02
CA ASN A 47 7.09 6.36 10.11
C ASN A 47 5.95 5.50 9.57
N ILE A 48 5.99 4.19 9.88
CA ILE A 48 5.01 3.21 9.42
C ILE A 48 4.03 2.94 10.56
N MET A 49 2.74 3.21 10.30
CA MET A 49 1.68 2.88 11.24
C MET A 49 0.89 1.69 10.73
N THR A 50 0.79 0.63 11.53
CA THR A 50 -0.05 -0.53 11.20
C THR A 50 -1.47 -0.24 11.64
N LEU A 51 -2.41 -0.27 10.69
CA LEU A 51 -3.82 -0.01 10.96
C LEU A 51 -4.64 -1.29 11.06
N ALA A 52 -4.15 -2.37 10.45
CA ALA A 52 -4.78 -3.69 10.49
C ALA A 52 -3.71 -4.76 10.31
N THR A 53 -3.92 -5.92 10.92
CA THR A 53 -3.05 -7.07 10.73
C THR A 53 -3.30 -7.71 9.36
N ASP A 54 -2.34 -8.51 8.88
CA ASP A 54 -2.40 -9.09 7.52
C ASP A 54 -3.57 -10.04 7.32
N ASP A 55 -4.14 -10.59 8.39
CA ASP A 55 -5.30 -11.49 8.30
C ASP A 55 -6.62 -10.74 8.09
N LYS A 56 -6.62 -9.42 8.20
CA LYS A 56 -7.82 -8.61 8.02
C LYS A 56 -7.96 -8.13 6.59
N THR A 57 -9.19 -8.02 6.11
CA THR A 57 -9.50 -7.40 4.83
C THR A 57 -9.70 -5.90 5.04
N THR A 58 -9.03 -5.08 4.22
CA THR A 58 -9.19 -3.61 4.28
C THR A 58 -9.79 -3.10 2.96
N ASN A 59 -10.20 -1.83 2.93
CA ASN A 59 -10.96 -1.25 1.82
C ASN A 59 -10.08 -0.51 0.81
N GLY A 60 -9.02 -1.16 0.29
CA GLY A 60 -8.08 -0.52 -0.63
C GLY A 60 -8.54 -0.46 -2.08
N VAL A 61 -9.04 -1.58 -2.63
CA VAL A 61 -9.52 -1.66 -4.01
C VAL A 61 -10.80 -2.49 -4.05
N ALA A 62 -11.91 -1.87 -4.42
CA ALA A 62 -13.21 -2.55 -4.48
C ALA A 62 -13.13 -3.79 -5.38
N GLY A 63 -13.62 -4.92 -4.89
CA GLY A 63 -13.64 -6.18 -5.62
C GLY A 63 -12.37 -7.01 -5.51
N HIS A 64 -11.28 -6.48 -4.95
CA HIS A 64 -9.99 -7.16 -4.87
C HIS A 64 -9.42 -7.26 -3.46
N ASN A 65 -10.16 -6.81 -2.45
CA ASN A 65 -9.63 -6.70 -1.09
C ASN A 65 -9.42 -8.04 -0.40
N ALA A 66 -10.21 -9.04 -0.73
CA ALA A 66 -10.13 -10.36 -0.06
C ALA A 66 -8.76 -11.03 -0.27
N THR A 67 -8.05 -10.72 -1.35
CA THR A 67 -6.78 -11.35 -1.72
C THR A 67 -5.63 -10.35 -1.77
N SER A 68 -5.78 -9.17 -1.16
CA SER A 68 -4.78 -8.10 -1.26
C SER A 68 -4.33 -7.59 0.11
N LEU A 69 -3.07 -7.15 0.17
CA LEU A 69 -2.53 -6.33 1.24
C LEU A 69 -2.27 -4.94 0.69
N HIS A 70 -2.55 -3.92 1.49
CA HIS A 70 -2.51 -2.52 1.05
C HIS A 70 -1.56 -1.70 1.92
N VAL A 71 -0.66 -0.95 1.27
CA VAL A 71 0.21 0.03 1.91
C VAL A 71 0.07 1.36 1.19
N SER A 72 -0.04 2.45 1.95
CA SER A 72 -0.19 3.80 1.39
C SER A 72 0.83 4.76 1.99
N TYR A 73 1.33 5.69 1.19
CA TYR A 73 2.06 6.84 1.72
C TYR A 73 1.12 8.05 1.81
N ILE A 74 1.33 8.91 2.81
CA ILE A 74 0.57 10.15 2.92
C ILE A 74 1.12 11.14 1.91
N GLY A 75 0.28 11.58 0.98
CA GLY A 75 0.66 12.48 -0.10
C GLY A 75 0.04 12.05 -1.41
N GLY A 76 0.69 12.43 -2.51
CA GLY A 76 0.26 12.04 -3.84
C GLY A 76 -0.98 12.77 -4.33
N LYS A 77 -1.24 13.99 -3.83
CA LYS A 77 -2.44 14.74 -4.22
C LYS A 77 -2.46 15.03 -5.71
N ASP A 78 -1.37 15.56 -6.25
CA ASP A 78 -1.28 15.96 -7.64
C ASP A 78 -0.14 15.29 -8.40
N THR A 79 0.84 14.76 -7.67
CA THR A 79 2.04 14.16 -8.24
C THR A 79 2.64 13.18 -7.26
N ASP A 80 3.68 12.44 -7.71
CA ASP A 80 4.47 11.60 -6.83
C ASP A 80 5.40 12.49 -6.01
N ASP A 81 4.98 12.79 -4.79
CA ASP A 81 5.73 13.64 -3.85
C ASP A 81 6.33 12.84 -2.69
N ARG A 82 6.55 11.53 -2.87
CA ARG A 82 7.13 10.70 -1.82
C ARG A 82 8.49 11.25 -1.37
N THR A 83 8.69 11.28 -0.06
CA THR A 83 10.00 11.56 0.51
C THR A 83 10.91 10.34 0.32
N ILE A 84 12.23 10.55 0.47
CA ILE A 84 13.19 9.42 0.45
C ILE A 84 12.83 8.41 1.53
N GLN A 85 12.44 8.89 2.72
CA GLN A 85 12.04 8.04 3.83
C GLN A 85 10.80 7.21 3.49
N GLN A 86 9.83 7.81 2.78
CA GLN A 86 8.64 7.08 2.35
C GLN A 86 8.99 6.01 1.31
N ARG A 87 9.88 6.32 0.36
CA ARG A 87 10.31 5.34 -0.65
C ARG A 87 10.97 4.13 0.01
N GLN A 88 11.83 4.36 0.99
CA GLN A 88 12.51 3.29 1.71
C GLN A 88 11.54 2.49 2.57
N ALA A 89 10.59 3.16 3.23
CA ALA A 89 9.60 2.49 4.08
C ALA A 89 8.67 1.59 3.25
N ILE A 90 8.24 2.04 2.07
CA ILE A 90 7.44 1.22 1.16
C ILE A 90 8.21 -0.05 0.79
N ALA A 91 9.49 0.09 0.42
CA ALA A 91 10.34 -1.06 0.06
C ALA A 91 10.41 -2.06 1.22
N GLY A 92 10.60 -1.57 2.45
CA GLY A 92 10.67 -2.43 3.63
C GLY A 92 9.37 -3.19 3.88
N VAL A 93 8.22 -2.51 3.75
CA VAL A 93 6.91 -3.16 3.91
C VAL A 93 6.71 -4.23 2.85
N LEU A 94 6.96 -3.89 1.58
CA LEU A 94 6.79 -4.84 0.47
C LEU A 94 7.70 -6.04 0.63
N LEU A 95 8.96 -5.83 1.01
CA LEU A 95 9.90 -6.94 1.22
C LEU A 95 9.43 -7.87 2.33
N SER A 96 8.98 -7.31 3.45
CA SER A 96 8.44 -8.08 4.57
C SER A 96 7.25 -8.94 4.13
N TRP A 97 6.35 -8.37 3.33
CA TRP A 97 5.20 -9.11 2.80
C TRP A 97 5.60 -10.18 1.78
N LEU A 98 6.57 -9.89 0.91
CA LEU A 98 7.06 -10.88 -0.06
C LEU A 98 7.73 -12.07 0.62
N GLN A 99 8.41 -11.87 1.74
CA GLN A 99 8.99 -12.97 2.51
C GLN A 99 7.91 -13.92 3.01
N LYS A 100 6.74 -13.40 3.33
CA LYS A 100 5.59 -14.18 3.80
C LYS A 100 4.73 -14.71 2.64
N TYR A 101 4.60 -13.93 1.56
CA TYR A 101 3.79 -14.27 0.40
C TYR A 101 4.64 -14.12 -0.88
N PRO A 102 5.60 -15.05 -1.12
CA PRO A 102 6.60 -14.86 -2.18
C PRO A 102 6.04 -14.87 -3.61
N LYS A 103 4.81 -15.37 -3.80
CA LYS A 103 4.17 -15.38 -5.10
C LYS A 103 3.22 -14.20 -5.33
N ALA A 104 3.06 -13.34 -4.32
CA ALA A 104 2.21 -12.16 -4.46
C ALA A 104 2.83 -11.15 -5.43
N ARG A 105 1.97 -10.43 -6.14
CA ARG A 105 2.38 -9.48 -7.16
C ARG A 105 2.30 -8.06 -6.62
N ILE A 106 3.38 -7.29 -6.78
CA ILE A 106 3.42 -5.86 -6.46
C ILE A 106 2.72 -5.08 -7.56
N CYS A 107 1.80 -4.21 -7.19
CA CYS A 107 1.11 -3.35 -8.13
C CYS A 107 0.67 -2.05 -7.45
N GLY A 108 0.20 -1.10 -8.25
CA GLY A 108 -0.43 0.12 -7.74
C GLY A 108 -1.94 0.01 -7.84
N HIS A 109 -2.65 0.86 -7.10
CA HIS A 109 -4.11 0.93 -7.18
C HIS A 109 -4.57 1.11 -8.63
N ARG A 110 -3.88 1.97 -9.40
CA ARG A 110 -4.23 2.29 -10.78
C ARG A 110 -4.09 1.11 -11.76
N ASP A 111 -3.42 0.03 -11.34
CA ASP A 111 -3.16 -1.10 -12.22
C ASP A 111 -4.33 -2.08 -12.31
N PHE A 112 -5.36 -1.91 -11.48
CA PHE A 112 -6.55 -2.76 -11.53
C PHE A 112 -7.48 -2.31 -12.65
N PRO A 113 -8.14 -3.25 -13.37
CA PRO A 113 -9.04 -2.90 -14.46
C PRO A 113 -10.17 -1.97 -13.98
N GLY A 114 -10.49 -0.96 -14.80
CA GLY A 114 -11.58 -0.03 -14.51
C GLY A 114 -11.26 1.07 -13.52
N VAL A 115 -10.04 1.12 -12.97
CA VAL A 115 -9.64 2.20 -12.08
C VAL A 115 -9.11 3.38 -12.89
N ASN A 116 -9.75 4.55 -12.72
CA ASN A 116 -9.39 5.79 -13.43
C ASN A 116 -8.58 6.75 -12.53
N LYS A 117 -7.98 6.25 -11.47
CA LYS A 117 -7.18 7.07 -10.55
C LYS A 117 -5.70 6.95 -10.88
N ALA A 118 -4.95 8.02 -10.61
CA ALA A 118 -3.49 8.01 -10.82
C ALA A 118 -2.74 7.34 -9.65
N CYS A 119 -3.41 7.10 -8.53
CA CYS A 119 -2.84 6.48 -7.34
C CYS A 119 -2.07 5.19 -7.69
N PRO A 120 -0.84 5.02 -7.26
CA PRO A 120 -0.08 5.81 -6.29
C PRO A 120 0.77 6.95 -6.88
N GLN A 121 0.51 7.41 -8.07
CA GLN A 121 1.21 8.46 -8.80
C GLN A 121 2.55 8.01 -9.41
N PHE A 122 2.83 6.73 -9.41
CA PHE A 122 4.02 6.14 -10.05
C PHE A 122 3.75 4.68 -10.39
N ASN A 123 4.65 4.07 -11.16
CA ASN A 123 4.53 2.66 -11.52
C ASN A 123 5.18 1.80 -10.43
N ALA A 124 4.36 1.25 -9.54
CA ALA A 124 4.83 0.50 -8.37
C ALA A 124 5.53 -0.81 -8.78
N GLU A 125 4.99 -1.53 -9.75
CA GLU A 125 5.60 -2.78 -10.21
C GLU A 125 6.99 -2.53 -10.78
N LYS A 126 7.15 -1.48 -11.59
CA LYS A 126 8.44 -1.14 -12.18
C LYS A 126 9.45 -0.70 -11.12
N GLU A 127 9.03 0.16 -10.20
CA GLU A 127 9.96 0.74 -9.23
C GLU A 127 10.40 -0.29 -8.17
N TYR A 128 9.50 -1.15 -7.73
CA TYR A 128 9.77 -2.10 -6.64
C TYR A 128 9.93 -3.55 -7.11
N GLY A 129 9.89 -3.80 -8.42
CA GLY A 129 10.02 -5.15 -8.96
C GLY A 129 11.33 -5.83 -8.62
N TYR A 130 12.41 -5.07 -8.36
CA TYR A 130 13.68 -5.64 -7.94
C TYR A 130 13.57 -6.46 -6.66
N LEU A 131 12.55 -6.22 -5.83
CA LEU A 131 12.36 -6.94 -4.57
C LEU A 131 12.03 -8.41 -4.80
N TYR A 132 11.46 -8.78 -5.95
CA TYR A 132 11.22 -10.19 -6.28
C TYR A 132 12.51 -10.97 -6.30
N LEU A 133 13.57 -10.39 -6.89
CA LEU A 133 14.88 -11.04 -6.96
C LEU A 133 15.49 -11.24 -5.58
N THR A 134 15.32 -10.24 -4.71
CA THR A 134 15.85 -10.31 -3.34
C THR A 134 15.26 -11.50 -2.58
N VAL A 135 13.93 -11.71 -2.68
CA VAL A 135 13.25 -12.81 -1.99
C VAL A 135 13.60 -14.16 -2.62
N ASN A 136 13.62 -14.22 -3.96
CA ASN A 136 13.97 -15.46 -4.66
C ASN A 136 15.40 -15.90 -4.33
N ASP A 137 16.36 -14.97 -4.31
CA ASP A 137 17.75 -15.28 -3.96
C ASP A 137 17.81 -15.85 -2.52
N THR A 138 17.08 -15.28 -1.59
CA THR A 138 17.03 -15.75 -0.21
C THR A 138 16.46 -17.16 -0.12
N GLN A 139 15.42 -17.47 -0.93
CA GLN A 139 14.78 -18.78 -0.91
C GLN A 139 15.62 -19.85 -1.60
N GLU A 140 16.41 -19.47 -2.62
CA GLU A 140 17.27 -20.40 -3.33
C GLU A 140 18.57 -20.71 -2.59
N GLY A 141 18.95 -19.81 -1.69
CA GLY A 141 20.12 -19.98 -0.85
C GLY A 141 19.83 -20.83 0.37
#